data_3887f4d6310137022c862ae2cbc0e890
#
_entry.id   3887f4d6310137022c862ae2cbc0e890
#
_cell.length_a   1.000
_cell.length_b   1.000
_cell.length_c   1.000
_cell.angle_alpha   90.00
_cell.angle_beta   90.00
_cell.angle_gamma   90.00
#
_symmetry.space_group_name_H-M   'P 1'
#
loop_
_entity.id
_entity.type
_entity.pdbx_description
1 polymer ?
#
loop_
_entity_poly.entity_id
_entity_poly.type
_entity_poly.pdbx_seq_one_letter_code
_entity_poly.pdbx_strand_id
1 'polypeptide(L)'
;MQITEDTIRGLCTAAVYERGETYLSEGRIQQLTRFDEIVTAVVRGSHDYDVRLDLAADEFDPYCSCPYDGPGVCKHVVAVLLRLRDDLPADASERVDAVLADAETDDLREFLRDEFQSSQALLNRFLAQFGESPTQSIDEFRAEVNRLFEETDPEYPVVFSPIDFSELFDLADTYRAQGEFRSAATVYRGLVEGLDDNMNHVDGAYDHFAQAFQRALDGYVDCVADTDFSADEQEAAVQFLEERAVSGTAHLRDRFRKAAAGLRERVESDH
;
A
#
# COMPACT_ATOMS: atom_id res chain seq x y z
N MET A 1 10.11 -7.28 -16.71
CA MET A 1 11.45 -6.58 -16.69
C MET A 1 12.57 -7.59 -16.73
N GLN A 2 13.68 -7.33 -17.48
CA GLN A 2 14.86 -8.21 -17.46
C GLN A 2 15.81 -7.77 -16.32
N ILE A 3 16.00 -8.64 -15.31
CA ILE A 3 16.80 -8.33 -14.12
C ILE A 3 18.30 -8.50 -14.47
N THR A 4 18.94 -7.42 -14.88
CA THR A 4 20.39 -7.36 -15.15
C THR A 4 21.07 -6.40 -14.18
N GLU A 5 22.39 -6.49 -14.04
CA GLU A 5 23.15 -5.55 -13.21
C GLU A 5 22.94 -4.09 -13.65
N ASP A 6 22.96 -3.83 -14.96
CA ASP A 6 22.76 -2.49 -15.51
C ASP A 6 21.35 -1.96 -15.21
N THR A 7 20.33 -2.83 -15.31
CA THR A 7 18.95 -2.47 -14.97
C THR A 7 18.84 -2.10 -13.48
N ILE A 8 19.41 -2.92 -12.57
CA ILE A 8 19.39 -2.65 -11.13
C ILE A 8 20.12 -1.35 -10.79
N ARG A 9 21.28 -1.11 -11.40
CA ARG A 9 22.05 0.15 -11.22
C ARG A 9 21.27 1.37 -11.70
N GLY A 10 20.48 1.23 -12.75
CA GLY A 10 19.60 2.30 -13.26
C GLY A 10 18.45 2.68 -12.31
N LEU A 11 18.06 1.78 -11.41
CA LEU A 11 16.96 1.99 -10.47
C LEU A 11 17.37 2.72 -9.18
N CYS A 12 18.66 2.87 -8.88
CA CYS A 12 19.13 3.41 -7.62
C CYS A 12 20.46 4.18 -7.75
N THR A 13 20.86 4.86 -6.67
CA THR A 13 22.19 5.47 -6.60
C THR A 13 23.29 4.44 -6.38
N ALA A 14 24.55 4.76 -6.76
CA ALA A 14 25.69 3.87 -6.54
C ALA A 14 25.84 3.47 -5.04
N ALA A 15 25.64 4.40 -4.13
CA ALA A 15 25.71 4.13 -2.69
C ALA A 15 24.63 3.17 -2.19
N VAL A 16 23.41 3.24 -2.76
CA VAL A 16 22.32 2.32 -2.45
C VAL A 16 22.62 0.93 -3.03
N TYR A 17 23.16 0.88 -4.25
CA TYR A 17 23.58 -0.36 -4.88
C TYR A 17 24.62 -1.12 -4.03
N GLU A 18 25.71 -0.45 -3.62
CA GLU A 18 26.77 -1.03 -2.76
C GLU A 18 26.21 -1.56 -1.42
N ARG A 19 25.25 -0.84 -0.83
CA ARG A 19 24.55 -1.32 0.37
C ARG A 19 23.69 -2.54 0.10
N GLY A 20 23.03 -2.61 -1.05
CA GLY A 20 22.27 -3.78 -1.50
C GLY A 20 23.15 -5.02 -1.66
N GLU A 21 24.33 -4.87 -2.31
CA GLU A 21 25.33 -5.93 -2.42
C GLU A 21 25.80 -6.42 -1.03
N THR A 22 26.02 -5.49 -0.09
CA THR A 22 26.38 -5.81 1.29
C THR A 22 25.28 -6.63 1.96
N TYR A 23 24.00 -6.22 1.82
CA TYR A 23 22.85 -6.93 2.40
C TYR A 23 22.68 -8.34 1.84
N LEU A 24 22.90 -8.51 0.53
CA LEU A 24 22.90 -9.84 -0.09
C LEU A 24 24.05 -10.71 0.44
N SER A 25 25.28 -10.18 0.47
CA SER A 25 26.47 -10.93 0.91
C SER A 25 26.44 -11.31 2.39
N GLU A 26 25.78 -10.51 3.22
CA GLU A 26 25.55 -10.80 4.64
C GLU A 26 24.37 -11.74 4.90
N GLY A 27 23.67 -12.21 3.86
CA GLY A 27 22.54 -13.15 3.99
C GLY A 27 21.34 -12.54 4.72
N ARG A 28 21.06 -11.25 4.52
CA ARG A 28 19.99 -10.55 5.21
C ARG A 28 18.60 -10.82 4.65
N ILE A 29 18.47 -11.50 3.52
CA ILE A 29 17.20 -11.96 2.97
C ILE A 29 16.78 -13.22 3.74
N GLN A 30 15.75 -13.10 4.57
CA GLN A 30 15.28 -14.15 5.48
C GLN A 30 14.30 -15.10 4.81
N GLN A 31 13.38 -14.52 4.02
CA GLN A 31 12.37 -15.22 3.27
C GLN A 31 12.37 -14.69 1.84
N LEU A 32 12.17 -15.58 0.89
CA LEU A 32 12.04 -15.24 -0.52
C LEU A 32 11.10 -16.24 -1.17
N THR A 33 9.97 -15.78 -1.65
CA THR A 33 8.93 -16.60 -2.25
C THR A 33 8.53 -15.99 -3.59
N ARG A 34 8.26 -16.84 -4.57
CA ARG A 34 7.65 -16.44 -5.83
C ARG A 34 6.32 -17.14 -6.01
N PHE A 35 5.32 -16.37 -6.42
CA PHE A 35 4.02 -16.86 -6.84
C PHE A 35 3.66 -16.12 -8.14
N ASP A 36 3.59 -16.85 -9.25
CA ASP A 36 3.52 -16.28 -10.61
C ASP A 36 4.65 -15.25 -10.85
N GLU A 37 4.27 -14.02 -11.15
CA GLU A 37 5.21 -12.91 -11.37
C GLU A 37 5.44 -12.05 -10.12
N ILE A 38 4.78 -12.39 -9.00
CA ILE A 38 4.96 -11.68 -7.74
C ILE A 38 6.05 -12.35 -6.92
N VAL A 39 7.04 -11.55 -6.52
CA VAL A 39 8.08 -11.98 -5.57
C VAL A 39 7.89 -11.22 -4.27
N THR A 40 7.84 -11.96 -3.17
CA THR A 40 7.84 -11.41 -1.81
C THR A 40 9.09 -11.84 -1.07
N ALA A 41 9.64 -10.93 -0.27
CA ALA A 41 10.81 -11.19 0.54
C ALA A 41 10.74 -10.45 1.88
N VAL A 42 11.32 -11.05 2.92
CA VAL A 42 11.59 -10.38 4.19
C VAL A 42 13.09 -10.11 4.29
N VAL A 43 13.46 -8.83 4.45
CA VAL A 43 14.87 -8.40 4.50
C VAL A 43 15.17 -7.78 5.85
N ARG A 44 16.15 -8.36 6.57
CA ARG A 44 16.57 -7.91 7.88
C ARG A 44 17.47 -6.67 7.81
N GLY A 45 16.97 -5.55 8.34
CA GLY A 45 17.72 -4.32 8.55
C GLY A 45 17.83 -3.98 10.04
N SER A 46 17.42 -2.77 10.43
CA SER A 46 17.14 -2.41 11.83
C SER A 46 15.91 -3.15 12.36
N HIS A 47 14.98 -3.42 11.46
CA HIS A 47 13.80 -4.28 11.64
C HIS A 47 13.75 -5.27 10.49
N ASP A 48 12.77 -6.16 10.49
CA ASP A 48 12.43 -6.96 9.32
C ASP A 48 11.55 -6.10 8.41
N TYR A 49 11.93 -6.02 7.12
CA TYR A 49 11.25 -5.21 6.11
C TYR A 49 10.67 -6.10 5.03
N ASP A 50 9.39 -5.88 4.73
CA ASP A 50 8.71 -6.57 3.66
C ASP A 50 9.02 -5.92 2.32
N VAL A 51 9.37 -6.75 1.33
CA VAL A 51 9.60 -6.34 -0.05
C VAL A 51 8.67 -7.12 -0.95
N ARG A 52 7.96 -6.42 -1.84
CA ARG A 52 7.12 -7.01 -2.89
C ARG A 52 7.52 -6.43 -4.24
N LEU A 53 7.73 -7.33 -5.20
CA LEU A 53 8.09 -7.00 -6.57
C LEU A 53 7.07 -7.64 -7.51
N ASP A 54 6.54 -6.87 -8.47
CA ASP A 54 5.80 -7.38 -9.61
C ASP A 54 6.73 -7.39 -10.83
N LEU A 55 7.06 -8.59 -11.31
CA LEU A 55 7.98 -8.78 -12.42
C LEU A 55 7.31 -8.61 -13.80
N ALA A 56 5.97 -8.66 -13.85
CA ALA A 56 5.17 -8.50 -15.07
C ALA A 56 4.74 -7.06 -15.32
N ALA A 57 4.76 -6.19 -14.30
CA ALA A 57 4.31 -4.82 -14.42
C ALA A 57 5.04 -4.06 -15.52
N ASP A 58 4.30 -3.31 -16.34
CA ASP A 58 4.87 -2.46 -17.40
C ASP A 58 5.77 -1.37 -16.80
N GLU A 59 5.36 -0.78 -15.69
CA GLU A 59 6.14 0.15 -14.88
C GLU A 59 6.57 -0.55 -13.58
N PHE A 60 7.90 -0.60 -13.35
CA PHE A 60 8.46 -1.27 -12.19
C PHE A 60 8.38 -0.37 -10.97
N ASP A 61 7.36 -0.60 -10.14
CA ASP A 61 7.13 0.09 -8.87
C ASP A 61 7.16 -0.90 -7.69
N PRO A 62 8.36 -1.19 -7.15
CA PRO A 62 8.51 -2.16 -6.06
C PRO A 62 8.09 -1.55 -4.72
N TYR A 63 7.34 -2.31 -3.94
CA TYR A 63 7.04 -1.97 -2.56
C TYR A 63 8.15 -2.42 -1.60
N CYS A 64 8.47 -1.58 -0.60
CA CYS A 64 9.25 -1.95 0.57
C CYS A 64 8.75 -1.19 1.80
N SER A 65 8.51 -1.89 2.90
CA SER A 65 8.04 -1.28 4.16
C SER A 65 9.10 -0.42 4.88
N CYS A 66 10.32 -0.25 4.32
CA CYS A 66 11.36 0.55 4.94
C CYS A 66 11.16 2.06 4.72
N PRO A 67 11.63 2.91 5.65
CA PRO A 67 11.47 4.37 5.57
C PRO A 67 12.49 5.03 4.62
N TYR A 68 12.79 4.43 3.46
CA TYR A 68 13.71 5.02 2.49
C TYR A 68 12.98 6.08 1.65
N ASP A 69 13.52 7.29 1.66
CA ASP A 69 12.99 8.48 0.99
C ASP A 69 13.92 9.04 -0.11
N GLY A 70 15.01 8.33 -0.37
CA GLY A 70 15.99 8.75 -1.40
C GLY A 70 15.54 8.44 -2.82
N PRO A 71 16.29 8.93 -3.82
CA PRO A 71 15.96 8.71 -5.22
C PRO A 71 16.07 7.24 -5.63
N GLY A 72 15.03 6.75 -6.31
CA GLY A 72 14.93 5.37 -6.79
C GLY A 72 14.62 4.37 -5.68
N VAL A 73 14.95 3.10 -5.93
CA VAL A 73 14.62 2.01 -5.00
C VAL A 73 15.60 1.94 -3.82
N CYS A 74 15.14 1.40 -2.68
CA CYS A 74 15.96 1.24 -1.49
C CYS A 74 16.95 0.06 -1.58
N LYS A 75 17.89 -0.01 -0.65
CA LYS A 75 18.89 -1.11 -0.55
C LYS A 75 18.27 -2.50 -0.35
N HIS A 76 17.09 -2.61 0.27
CA HIS A 76 16.42 -3.88 0.48
C HIS A 76 15.87 -4.43 -0.86
N VAL A 77 15.23 -3.58 -1.65
CA VAL A 77 14.80 -3.90 -3.01
C VAL A 77 16.01 -4.28 -3.87
N VAL A 78 17.11 -3.52 -3.81
CA VAL A 78 18.34 -3.85 -4.54
C VAL A 78 18.89 -5.23 -4.14
N ALA A 79 18.93 -5.56 -2.84
CA ALA A 79 19.40 -6.86 -2.36
C ALA A 79 18.53 -8.00 -2.91
N VAL A 80 17.21 -7.83 -2.94
CA VAL A 80 16.27 -8.81 -3.51
C VAL A 80 16.48 -8.95 -5.01
N LEU A 81 16.58 -7.84 -5.76
CA LEU A 81 16.82 -7.87 -7.21
C LEU A 81 18.14 -8.57 -7.57
N LEU A 82 19.21 -8.31 -6.80
CA LEU A 82 20.50 -8.99 -6.97
C LEU A 82 20.38 -10.50 -6.73
N ARG A 83 19.62 -10.90 -5.71
CA ARG A 83 19.34 -12.32 -5.43
C ARG A 83 18.56 -12.99 -6.56
N LEU A 84 17.55 -12.29 -7.10
CA LEU A 84 16.74 -12.80 -8.23
C LEU A 84 17.54 -12.90 -9.54
N ARG A 85 18.50 -11.98 -9.77
CA ARG A 85 19.40 -12.04 -10.90
C ARG A 85 20.23 -13.33 -10.89
N ASP A 86 20.71 -13.70 -9.73
CA ASP A 86 21.60 -14.86 -9.58
C ASP A 86 20.84 -16.19 -9.57
N ASP A 87 19.66 -16.21 -8.93
CA ASP A 87 18.84 -17.41 -8.84
C ASP A 87 17.38 -17.05 -8.51
N LEU A 88 16.51 -17.24 -9.48
CA LEU A 88 15.07 -17.02 -9.32
C LEU A 88 14.46 -18.16 -8.48
N PRO A 89 13.71 -17.87 -7.42
CA PRO A 89 13.08 -18.91 -6.62
C PRO A 89 12.06 -19.72 -7.44
N ALA A 90 11.88 -20.98 -7.07
CA ALA A 90 10.87 -21.82 -7.70
C ALA A 90 9.48 -21.19 -7.54
N ASP A 91 8.71 -21.23 -8.61
CA ASP A 91 7.35 -20.74 -8.62
C ASP A 91 6.46 -21.67 -7.77
N ALA A 92 5.70 -21.10 -6.84
CA ALA A 92 4.78 -21.82 -6.00
C ALA A 92 3.39 -22.00 -6.65
N SER A 93 3.09 -21.26 -7.73
CA SER A 93 1.77 -21.25 -8.36
C SER A 93 1.36 -22.61 -8.89
N GLU A 94 2.23 -23.33 -9.62
CA GLU A 94 1.92 -24.67 -10.15
C GLU A 94 1.53 -25.66 -9.03
N ARG A 95 2.20 -25.55 -7.87
CA ARG A 95 1.89 -26.41 -6.71
C ARG A 95 0.56 -26.05 -6.07
N VAL A 96 0.27 -24.75 -5.97
CA VAL A 96 -1.00 -24.24 -5.44
C VAL A 96 -2.13 -24.65 -6.38
N ASP A 97 -1.97 -24.47 -7.69
CA ASP A 97 -2.96 -24.85 -8.70
C ASP A 97 -3.29 -26.35 -8.67
N ALA A 98 -2.27 -27.19 -8.52
CA ALA A 98 -2.48 -28.62 -8.39
C ALA A 98 -3.30 -28.98 -7.13
N VAL A 99 -3.01 -28.32 -5.99
CA VAL A 99 -3.77 -28.53 -4.74
C VAL A 99 -5.20 -28.00 -4.90
N LEU A 100 -5.40 -26.82 -5.52
CA LEU A 100 -6.72 -26.24 -5.75
C LEU A 100 -7.58 -27.12 -6.69
N ALA A 101 -6.96 -27.74 -7.69
CA ALA A 101 -7.64 -28.64 -8.61
C ALA A 101 -8.14 -29.93 -7.97
N ASP A 102 -7.42 -30.43 -6.94
CA ASP A 102 -7.74 -31.68 -6.22
C ASP A 102 -8.62 -31.45 -4.98
N ALA A 103 -8.69 -30.21 -4.47
CA ALA A 103 -9.43 -29.90 -3.25
C ALA A 103 -10.95 -29.90 -3.50
N GLU A 104 -11.71 -30.46 -2.58
CA GLU A 104 -13.16 -30.37 -2.61
C GLU A 104 -13.62 -28.93 -2.29
N THR A 105 -14.65 -28.48 -3.00
CA THR A 105 -15.15 -27.10 -2.83
C THR A 105 -15.58 -26.80 -1.40
N ASP A 106 -16.11 -27.78 -0.68
CA ASP A 106 -16.54 -27.60 0.70
C ASP A 106 -15.36 -27.47 1.66
N ASP A 107 -14.26 -28.18 1.42
CA ASP A 107 -13.00 -28.04 2.18
C ASP A 107 -12.38 -26.65 1.97
N LEU A 108 -12.40 -26.14 0.73
CA LEU A 108 -11.95 -24.79 0.43
C LEU A 108 -12.81 -23.70 1.12
N ARG A 109 -14.12 -23.93 1.18
CA ARG A 109 -15.03 -23.01 1.91
C ARG A 109 -14.80 -23.04 3.41
N GLU A 110 -14.54 -24.21 3.99
CA GLU A 110 -14.22 -24.36 5.40
C GLU A 110 -12.90 -23.66 5.72
N PHE A 111 -11.86 -23.91 4.93
CA PHE A 111 -10.57 -23.23 5.04
C PHE A 111 -10.73 -21.70 4.99
N LEU A 112 -11.45 -21.18 3.99
CA LEU A 112 -11.68 -19.73 3.88
C LEU A 112 -12.44 -19.16 5.08
N ARG A 113 -13.43 -19.89 5.63
CA ARG A 113 -14.15 -19.45 6.83
C ARG A 113 -13.26 -19.36 8.05
N ASP A 114 -12.34 -20.30 8.20
CA ASP A 114 -11.38 -20.30 9.31
C ASP A 114 -10.38 -19.13 9.15
N GLU A 115 -9.90 -18.88 7.93
CA GLU A 115 -9.04 -17.73 7.64
C GLU A 115 -9.75 -16.39 7.90
N PHE A 116 -11.04 -16.26 7.58
CA PHE A 116 -11.83 -15.05 7.87
C PHE A 116 -12.00 -14.77 9.37
N GLN A 117 -11.93 -15.80 10.23
CA GLN A 117 -11.96 -15.60 11.68
C GLN A 117 -10.64 -15.02 12.21
N SER A 118 -9.55 -15.24 11.50
CA SER A 118 -8.20 -14.81 11.89
C SER A 118 -7.74 -13.53 11.17
N SER A 119 -8.32 -13.21 10.00
CA SER A 119 -7.93 -12.05 9.19
C SER A 119 -9.14 -11.25 8.71
N GLN A 120 -9.38 -10.12 9.38
CA GLN A 120 -10.43 -9.18 8.97
C GLN A 120 -10.14 -8.58 7.59
N ALA A 121 -8.87 -8.34 7.26
CA ALA A 121 -8.46 -7.84 5.96
C ALA A 121 -8.79 -8.83 4.83
N LEU A 122 -8.51 -10.13 5.03
CA LEU A 122 -8.88 -11.16 4.05
C LEU A 122 -10.40 -11.23 3.89
N LEU A 123 -11.17 -11.15 4.99
CA LEU A 123 -12.64 -11.11 4.93
C LEU A 123 -13.12 -9.90 4.13
N ASN A 124 -12.58 -8.71 4.40
CA ASN A 124 -12.97 -7.48 3.71
C ASN A 124 -12.64 -7.56 2.20
N ARG A 125 -11.46 -8.05 1.83
CA ARG A 125 -11.08 -8.27 0.43
C ARG A 125 -11.98 -9.30 -0.25
N PHE A 126 -12.31 -10.39 0.43
CA PHE A 126 -13.21 -11.41 -0.11
C PHE A 126 -14.62 -10.84 -0.35
N LEU A 127 -15.15 -10.08 0.62
CA LEU A 127 -16.44 -9.42 0.45
C LEU A 127 -16.41 -8.35 -0.64
N ALA A 128 -15.31 -7.62 -0.78
CA ALA A 128 -15.11 -6.68 -1.86
C ALA A 128 -15.10 -7.39 -3.24
N GLN A 129 -14.48 -8.56 -3.32
CA GLN A 129 -14.34 -9.29 -4.58
C GLN A 129 -15.61 -10.02 -5.02
N PHE A 130 -16.40 -10.55 -4.07
CA PHE A 130 -17.51 -11.48 -4.35
C PHE A 130 -18.85 -11.04 -3.77
N GLY A 131 -18.88 -10.00 -2.96
CA GLY A 131 -20.06 -9.46 -2.29
C GLY A 131 -20.65 -8.25 -2.98
N GLU A 132 -21.61 -7.64 -2.32
CA GLU A 132 -22.16 -6.33 -2.67
C GLU A 132 -21.53 -5.31 -1.72
N SER A 133 -21.29 -4.08 -2.18
CA SER A 133 -20.71 -2.87 -1.53
C SER A 133 -20.18 -2.95 -0.08
N PRO A 134 -19.18 -2.17 0.32
CA PRO A 134 -18.54 -2.27 1.63
C PRO A 134 -19.54 -2.06 2.74
N THR A 135 -19.42 -2.90 3.76
CA THR A 135 -20.18 -2.77 5.02
C THR A 135 -19.55 -1.74 5.97
N GLN A 136 -18.31 -1.29 5.69
CA GLN A 136 -17.56 -0.38 6.55
C GLN A 136 -17.67 1.08 6.10
N SER A 137 -17.78 1.97 7.09
CA SER A 137 -17.82 3.42 6.92
C SER A 137 -16.43 4.05 6.93
N ILE A 138 -16.34 5.32 6.53
CA ILE A 138 -15.11 6.12 6.64
C ILE A 138 -14.56 6.10 8.08
N ASP A 139 -15.43 6.24 9.07
CA ASP A 139 -15.04 6.28 10.48
C ASP A 139 -14.45 4.93 10.95
N GLU A 140 -14.93 3.81 10.44
CA GLU A 140 -14.39 2.48 10.77
C GLU A 140 -13.00 2.28 10.16
N PHE A 141 -12.77 2.69 8.89
CA PHE A 141 -11.42 2.65 8.30
C PHE A 141 -10.45 3.61 8.99
N ARG A 142 -10.92 4.81 9.35
CA ARG A 142 -10.14 5.77 10.15
C ARG A 142 -9.76 5.19 11.51
N ALA A 143 -10.70 4.53 12.19
CA ALA A 143 -10.45 3.86 13.47
C ALA A 143 -9.45 2.71 13.33
N GLU A 144 -9.48 1.97 12.23
CA GLU A 144 -8.49 0.92 11.94
C GLU A 144 -7.08 1.49 11.76
N VAL A 145 -6.93 2.59 11.01
CA VAL A 145 -5.65 3.29 10.90
C VAL A 145 -5.16 3.76 12.28
N ASN A 146 -6.02 4.39 13.08
CA ASN A 146 -5.67 4.85 14.43
C ASN A 146 -5.20 3.69 15.32
N ARG A 147 -5.86 2.53 15.23
CA ARG A 147 -5.47 1.32 15.96
C ARG A 147 -4.07 0.84 15.57
N LEU A 148 -3.73 0.85 14.27
CA LEU A 148 -2.38 0.49 13.82
C LEU A 148 -1.31 1.40 14.43
N PHE A 149 -1.59 2.70 14.57
CA PHE A 149 -0.68 3.64 15.26
C PHE A 149 -0.59 3.35 16.75
N GLU A 150 -1.71 3.04 17.44
CA GLU A 150 -1.74 2.74 18.87
C GLU A 150 -1.00 1.43 19.21
N GLU A 151 -1.06 0.44 18.31
CA GLU A 151 -0.39 -0.86 18.49
C GLU A 151 1.11 -0.81 18.15
N THR A 152 1.54 0.21 17.39
CA THR A 152 2.94 0.40 16.99
C THR A 152 3.64 1.27 18.01
N ASP A 153 4.78 0.81 18.52
CA ASP A 153 5.59 1.52 19.54
C ASP A 153 4.79 1.98 20.78
N PRO A 154 3.91 1.14 21.42
CA PRO A 154 2.94 1.57 22.43
C PRO A 154 3.58 2.14 23.71
N GLU A 155 4.87 1.94 23.94
CA GLU A 155 5.61 2.46 25.09
C GLU A 155 6.21 3.86 24.83
N TYR A 156 6.05 4.40 23.61
CA TYR A 156 6.66 5.66 23.21
C TYR A 156 5.60 6.69 22.79
N PRO A 157 5.82 7.98 23.04
CA PRO A 157 4.91 9.05 22.65
C PRO A 157 4.95 9.37 21.14
N VAL A 158 5.91 8.78 20.41
CA VAL A 158 6.16 9.01 18.99
C VAL A 158 6.37 7.66 18.32
N VAL A 159 5.70 7.44 17.21
CA VAL A 159 5.87 6.25 16.35
C VAL A 159 7.11 6.45 15.48
N PHE A 160 8.03 5.51 15.54
CA PHE A 160 9.27 5.48 14.76
C PHE A 160 9.44 4.19 13.97
N SER A 161 8.60 3.17 14.22
CA SER A 161 8.55 1.95 13.42
C SER A 161 7.64 2.12 12.21
N PRO A 162 7.95 1.48 11.07
CA PRO A 162 7.06 1.51 9.92
C PRO A 162 5.74 0.79 10.22
N ILE A 163 4.64 1.37 9.75
CA ILE A 163 3.32 0.73 9.77
C ILE A 163 2.98 0.28 8.35
N ASP A 164 2.52 -0.96 8.22
CA ASP A 164 2.05 -1.50 6.95
C ASP A 164 0.57 -1.18 6.72
N PHE A 165 0.28 -0.38 5.70
CA PHE A 165 -1.07 -0.05 5.24
C PHE A 165 -1.46 -0.81 3.98
N SER A 166 -0.66 -1.80 3.54
CA SER A 166 -0.88 -2.50 2.27
C SER A 166 -2.24 -3.17 2.19
N GLU A 167 -2.76 -3.73 3.28
CA GLU A 167 -4.07 -4.37 3.32
C GLU A 167 -5.21 -3.40 2.98
N LEU A 168 -5.15 -2.16 3.47
CA LEU A 168 -6.14 -1.12 3.17
C LEU A 168 -6.00 -0.61 1.74
N PHE A 169 -4.77 -0.45 1.25
CA PHE A 169 -4.54 -0.09 -0.15
C PHE A 169 -5.00 -1.19 -1.11
N ASP A 170 -4.68 -2.45 -0.83
CA ASP A 170 -5.11 -3.60 -1.64
C ASP A 170 -6.65 -3.72 -1.69
N LEU A 171 -7.33 -3.39 -0.58
CA LEU A 171 -8.79 -3.34 -0.53
C LEU A 171 -9.33 -2.22 -1.43
N ALA A 172 -8.78 -1.01 -1.34
CA ALA A 172 -9.18 0.12 -2.19
C ALA A 172 -8.92 -0.17 -3.66
N ASP A 173 -7.76 -0.75 -4.00
CA ASP A 173 -7.41 -1.12 -5.37
C ASP A 173 -8.32 -2.24 -5.91
N THR A 174 -8.76 -3.17 -5.05
CA THR A 174 -9.76 -4.20 -5.42
C THR A 174 -11.09 -3.55 -5.83
N TYR A 175 -11.59 -2.59 -5.04
CA TYR A 175 -12.80 -1.85 -5.40
C TYR A 175 -12.64 -1.05 -6.70
N ARG A 176 -11.51 -0.38 -6.89
CA ARG A 176 -11.22 0.35 -8.15
C ARG A 176 -11.23 -0.57 -9.37
N ALA A 177 -10.60 -1.73 -9.28
CA ALA A 177 -10.55 -2.71 -10.36
C ALA A 177 -11.92 -3.24 -10.77
N GLN A 178 -12.91 -3.15 -9.88
CA GLN A 178 -14.31 -3.54 -10.13
C GLN A 178 -15.19 -2.36 -10.59
N GLY A 179 -14.66 -1.15 -10.66
CA GLY A 179 -15.44 0.05 -10.95
C GLY A 179 -16.22 0.59 -9.75
N GLU A 180 -16.00 0.05 -8.54
CA GLU A 180 -16.66 0.45 -7.31
C GLU A 180 -15.97 1.68 -6.69
N PHE A 181 -15.91 2.78 -7.44
CA PHE A 181 -15.14 3.98 -7.06
C PHE A 181 -15.60 4.62 -5.76
N ARG A 182 -16.90 4.52 -5.40
CA ARG A 182 -17.44 5.01 -4.12
C ARG A 182 -16.88 4.25 -2.94
N SER A 183 -16.80 2.94 -3.08
CA SER A 183 -16.24 2.04 -2.09
C SER A 183 -14.75 2.28 -1.89
N ALA A 184 -14.01 2.41 -2.99
CA ALA A 184 -12.59 2.76 -2.96
C ALA A 184 -12.35 4.13 -2.30
N ALA A 185 -13.15 5.15 -2.66
CA ALA A 185 -13.05 6.49 -2.06
C ALA A 185 -13.30 6.46 -0.54
N THR A 186 -14.19 5.59 -0.06
CA THR A 186 -14.46 5.41 1.38
C THR A 186 -13.22 4.91 2.12
N VAL A 187 -12.53 3.89 1.56
CA VAL A 187 -11.27 3.37 2.14
C VAL A 187 -10.16 4.42 2.11
N TYR A 188 -9.93 5.04 0.94
CA TYR A 188 -8.90 6.09 0.81
C TYR A 188 -9.14 7.26 1.75
N ARG A 189 -10.41 7.69 1.92
CA ARG A 189 -10.73 8.77 2.84
C ARG A 189 -10.47 8.38 4.29
N GLY A 190 -10.80 7.17 4.70
CA GLY A 190 -10.46 6.64 6.02
C GLY A 190 -8.95 6.65 6.28
N LEU A 191 -8.15 6.22 5.28
CA LEU A 191 -6.69 6.32 5.31
C LEU A 191 -6.20 7.76 5.45
N VAL A 192 -6.71 8.69 4.63
CA VAL A 192 -6.34 10.11 4.69
C VAL A 192 -6.63 10.71 6.05
N GLU A 193 -7.83 10.47 6.60
CA GLU A 193 -8.22 11.03 7.89
C GLU A 193 -7.44 10.40 9.05
N GLY A 194 -7.25 9.09 9.05
CA GLY A 194 -6.48 8.40 10.10
C GLY A 194 -4.99 8.78 10.07
N LEU A 195 -4.40 8.91 8.90
CA LEU A 195 -3.02 9.38 8.77
C LEU A 195 -2.88 10.85 9.22
N ASP A 196 -3.81 11.75 8.83
CA ASP A 196 -3.80 13.15 9.28
C ASP A 196 -3.88 13.27 10.80
N ASP A 197 -4.74 12.46 11.45
CA ASP A 197 -4.90 12.46 12.91
C ASP A 197 -3.60 12.09 13.64
N ASN A 198 -2.80 11.20 13.07
CA ASN A 198 -1.61 10.63 13.72
C ASN A 198 -0.27 11.28 13.30
N MET A 199 -0.25 12.12 12.26
CA MET A 199 1.01 12.72 11.76
C MET A 199 1.76 13.60 12.75
N ASN A 200 1.12 14.10 13.81
CA ASN A 200 1.79 14.83 14.88
C ASN A 200 2.53 13.89 15.87
N HIS A 201 2.26 12.60 15.80
CA HIS A 201 2.81 11.56 16.67
C HIS A 201 3.88 10.71 15.96
N VAL A 202 4.32 11.13 14.77
CA VAL A 202 5.32 10.43 13.96
C VAL A 202 6.67 11.16 14.07
N ASP A 203 7.76 10.41 14.16
CA ASP A 203 9.09 11.01 14.00
C ASP A 203 9.26 11.52 12.57
N GLY A 204 9.44 12.83 12.40
CA GLY A 204 9.58 13.51 11.11
C GLY A 204 10.78 13.09 10.25
N ALA A 205 11.61 12.17 10.74
CA ALA A 205 12.68 11.54 9.96
C ALA A 205 12.18 10.42 9.00
N TYR A 206 10.89 10.04 9.08
CA TYR A 206 10.32 8.94 8.31
C TYR A 206 9.28 9.42 7.29
N ASP A 207 9.68 9.49 6.03
CA ASP A 207 8.83 9.99 4.94
C ASP A 207 7.77 8.98 4.45
N HIS A 208 7.82 7.70 4.87
CA HIS A 208 6.88 6.69 4.40
C HIS A 208 5.42 6.98 4.78
N PHE A 209 5.18 7.59 5.96
CA PHE A 209 3.84 8.03 6.33
C PHE A 209 3.34 9.15 5.42
N ALA A 210 4.23 10.06 5.01
CA ALA A 210 3.92 11.13 4.07
C ALA A 210 3.67 10.58 2.65
N GLN A 211 4.33 9.49 2.25
CA GLN A 211 4.09 8.78 0.99
C GLN A 211 2.77 8.02 1.03
N ALA A 212 2.49 7.28 2.12
CA ALA A 212 1.20 6.61 2.32
C ALA A 212 0.04 7.60 2.30
N PHE A 213 0.20 8.75 2.98
CA PHE A 213 -0.78 9.84 2.94
C PHE A 213 -1.00 10.36 1.52
N GLN A 214 0.08 10.61 0.76
CA GLN A 214 -0.04 11.12 -0.61
C GLN A 214 -0.74 10.10 -1.51
N ARG A 215 -0.36 8.82 -1.43
CA ARG A 215 -1.02 7.74 -2.20
C ARG A 215 -2.52 7.67 -1.89
N ALA A 216 -2.88 7.73 -0.60
CA ALA A 216 -4.29 7.72 -0.19
C ALA A 216 -5.06 8.94 -0.68
N LEU A 217 -4.44 10.13 -0.60
CA LEU A 217 -5.04 11.38 -1.04
C LEU A 217 -5.25 11.40 -2.56
N ASP A 218 -4.26 10.98 -3.34
CA ASP A 218 -4.36 10.88 -4.79
C ASP A 218 -5.42 9.85 -5.19
N GLY A 219 -5.43 8.67 -4.55
CA GLY A 219 -6.46 7.65 -4.77
C GLY A 219 -7.87 8.14 -4.47
N TYR A 220 -8.04 8.91 -3.38
CA TYR A 220 -9.33 9.54 -3.05
C TYR A 220 -9.77 10.53 -4.13
N VAL A 221 -8.88 11.45 -4.53
CA VAL A 221 -9.17 12.45 -5.57
C VAL A 221 -9.50 11.79 -6.91
N ASP A 222 -8.74 10.76 -7.31
CA ASP A 222 -8.98 10.04 -8.55
C ASP A 222 -10.34 9.35 -8.56
N CYS A 223 -10.72 8.69 -7.46
CA CYS A 223 -12.02 8.04 -7.35
C CYS A 223 -13.17 9.04 -7.40
N VAL A 224 -13.07 10.18 -6.71
CA VAL A 224 -14.14 11.20 -6.66
C VAL A 224 -14.29 11.93 -7.99
N ALA A 225 -13.21 12.09 -8.75
CA ALA A 225 -13.26 12.71 -10.07
C ALA A 225 -13.92 11.79 -11.13
N ASP A 226 -14.20 10.53 -10.80
CA ASP A 226 -14.86 9.59 -11.72
C ASP A 226 -16.37 9.86 -11.85
N THR A 227 -16.96 9.42 -12.95
CA THR A 227 -18.35 9.68 -13.35
C THR A 227 -19.42 9.14 -12.41
N ASP A 228 -19.06 8.25 -11.49
CA ASP A 228 -19.99 7.66 -10.52
C ASP A 228 -20.43 8.64 -9.41
N PHE A 229 -19.73 9.75 -9.25
CA PHE A 229 -20.06 10.75 -8.24
C PHE A 229 -20.94 11.87 -8.85
N SER A 230 -22.02 12.19 -8.15
CA SER A 230 -22.83 13.36 -8.48
C SER A 230 -22.08 14.67 -8.21
N ALA A 231 -22.49 15.77 -8.87
CA ALA A 231 -21.90 17.09 -8.65
C ALA A 231 -21.95 17.53 -7.18
N ASP A 232 -23.02 17.21 -6.45
CA ASP A 232 -23.15 17.52 -5.02
C ASP A 232 -22.14 16.74 -4.16
N GLU A 233 -21.87 15.47 -4.49
CA GLU A 233 -20.89 14.65 -3.80
C GLU A 233 -19.46 15.10 -4.11
N GLN A 234 -19.18 15.49 -5.34
CA GLN A 234 -17.89 16.04 -5.74
C GLN A 234 -17.63 17.38 -5.03
N GLU A 235 -18.63 18.26 -4.93
CA GLU A 235 -18.52 19.51 -4.18
C GLU A 235 -18.32 19.25 -2.68
N ALA A 236 -19.02 18.26 -2.09
CA ALA A 236 -18.81 17.87 -0.71
C ALA A 236 -17.36 17.34 -0.46
N ALA A 237 -16.80 16.64 -1.43
CA ALA A 237 -15.40 16.18 -1.36
C ALA A 237 -14.41 17.34 -1.46
N VAL A 238 -14.64 18.30 -2.34
CA VAL A 238 -13.84 19.54 -2.42
C VAL A 238 -13.90 20.28 -1.09
N GLN A 239 -15.11 20.46 -0.53
CA GLN A 239 -15.29 21.12 0.77
C GLN A 239 -14.52 20.40 1.88
N PHE A 240 -14.58 19.07 1.95
CA PHE A 240 -13.80 18.26 2.90
C PHE A 240 -12.30 18.57 2.80
N LEU A 241 -11.75 18.58 1.58
CA LEU A 241 -10.33 18.84 1.35
C LEU A 241 -9.95 20.30 1.75
N GLU A 242 -10.81 21.27 1.48
CA GLU A 242 -10.63 22.67 1.88
C GLU A 242 -10.68 22.86 3.40
N GLU A 243 -11.60 22.20 4.08
CA GLU A 243 -11.68 22.20 5.55
C GLU A 243 -10.41 21.62 6.17
N ARG A 244 -9.89 20.49 5.64
CA ARG A 244 -8.64 19.89 6.09
C ARG A 244 -7.42 20.75 5.72
N ALA A 245 -7.45 21.50 4.64
CA ALA A 245 -6.41 22.50 4.30
C ALA A 245 -6.26 23.61 5.36
N VAL A 246 -7.28 23.81 6.20
CA VAL A 246 -7.26 24.78 7.30
C VAL A 246 -7.04 24.09 8.65
N SER A 247 -7.80 23.02 8.93
CA SER A 247 -7.86 22.34 10.24
C SER A 247 -6.91 21.17 10.40
N GLY A 248 -6.44 20.56 9.31
CA GLY A 248 -5.55 19.38 9.33
C GLY A 248 -4.16 19.68 9.86
N THR A 249 -3.36 18.64 9.97
CA THR A 249 -1.97 18.71 10.46
C THR A 249 -1.12 19.67 9.62
N ALA A 250 -0.34 20.53 10.27
CA ALA A 250 0.29 21.71 9.67
C ALA A 250 1.08 21.43 8.38
N HIS A 251 1.83 20.33 8.34
CA HIS A 251 2.65 19.95 7.17
C HIS A 251 1.85 19.24 6.07
N LEU A 252 0.61 18.84 6.32
CA LEU A 252 -0.27 18.24 5.32
C LEU A 252 -1.20 19.25 4.66
N ARG A 253 -1.39 20.43 5.23
CA ARG A 253 -2.34 21.45 4.74
C ARG A 253 -2.10 21.86 3.28
N ASP A 254 -0.84 21.95 2.85
CA ASP A 254 -0.52 22.29 1.47
C ASP A 254 -0.87 21.15 0.49
N ARG A 255 -0.77 19.89 0.92
CA ARG A 255 -1.20 18.74 0.14
C ARG A 255 -2.72 18.73 -0.04
N PHE A 256 -3.47 18.95 1.04
CA PHE A 256 -4.93 19.08 0.99
C PHE A 256 -5.35 20.23 0.07
N ARG A 257 -4.70 21.39 0.15
CA ARG A 257 -5.00 22.56 -0.71
C ARG A 257 -4.78 22.26 -2.19
N LYS A 258 -3.68 21.57 -2.52
CA LYS A 258 -3.39 21.16 -3.90
C LYS A 258 -4.39 20.11 -4.40
N ALA A 259 -4.77 19.17 -3.57
CA ALA A 259 -5.77 18.15 -3.88
C ALA A 259 -7.15 18.78 -4.14
N ALA A 260 -7.58 19.73 -3.29
CA ALA A 260 -8.84 20.45 -3.49
C ALA A 260 -8.87 21.24 -4.81
N ALA A 261 -7.78 21.95 -5.12
CA ALA A 261 -7.67 22.69 -6.38
C ALA A 261 -7.68 21.75 -7.59
N GLY A 262 -6.92 20.67 -7.56
CA GLY A 262 -6.88 19.68 -8.64
C GLY A 262 -8.21 18.97 -8.86
N LEU A 263 -8.94 18.62 -7.79
CA LEU A 263 -10.27 18.03 -7.91
C LEU A 263 -11.26 19.02 -8.53
N ARG A 264 -11.23 20.29 -8.10
CA ARG A 264 -12.10 21.35 -8.64
C ARG A 264 -11.87 21.54 -10.14
N GLU A 265 -10.61 21.61 -10.59
CA GLU A 265 -10.29 21.73 -12.03
C GLU A 265 -10.82 20.55 -12.85
N ARG A 266 -10.74 19.32 -12.33
CA ARG A 266 -11.26 18.12 -13.02
C ARG A 266 -12.78 18.18 -13.13
N VAL A 267 -13.48 18.48 -12.03
CA VAL A 267 -14.95 18.58 -12.00
C VAL A 267 -15.47 19.66 -12.95
N GLU A 268 -14.80 20.82 -13.02
CA GLU A 268 -15.18 21.92 -13.93
C GLU A 268 -14.89 21.59 -15.41
N SER A 269 -13.92 20.72 -15.70
CA SER A 269 -13.53 20.35 -17.08
C SER A 269 -14.47 19.32 -17.71
N ASP A 270 -15.22 18.58 -16.91
CA ASP A 270 -16.15 17.53 -17.36
C ASP A 270 -17.60 18.06 -17.57
N HIS A 271 -17.83 19.37 -17.32
CA HIS A 271 -19.12 20.08 -17.56
C HIS A 271 -19.00 21.05 -18.71
#